data_32959015058eb05b45f963de77704d20
#
_entry.id   32959015058eb05b45f963de77704d20
#
_cell.length_a   1.000
_cell.length_b   1.000
_cell.length_c   1.000
_cell.angle_alpha   90.00
_cell.angle_beta   90.00
_cell.angle_gamma   90.00
#
_symmetry.space_group_name_H-M   'P 1'
#
loop_
_entity.id
_entity.type
_entity.pdbx_description
1 polymer ?
#
loop_
_entity_poly.entity_id
_entity_poly.type
_entity_poly.pdbx_seq_one_letter_code
_entity_poly.pdbx_strand_id
1 'polypeptide(L)'
;MVTGAGATFPAPLYTKWFDAYAKETGVRINYQSIGSGGGIRQFVEGTIDFGATDGPMTDEQIAAIKGNVQHIPTALGAVSVTYNLPSLSKIELTFDGGLLADIFLGRVTRWNHGRIAALNPGVALPAEDIIVVHRSDGSGTTFIFTDYLSKVSTAWSSQVGRATSVNWPIGLGGKGNEGVTQQVKQSPGSIGYVELIYALSNGLPSAKLRNSAGVLVQPTLKSVAAAAAGADLPPDTDFRVSITNAPGRDSYPISSFTWLLIRKQDPDTARARTILEFVHWMLQPPAQRMAADLHYAPLPVPVIELVQKRLPR
;
A
#
# COMPACT_ATOMS: atom_id res chain seq x y z
N MET A 1 -1.54 -25.50 12.02
CA MET A 1 -0.74 -24.29 11.67
C MET A 1 -1.31 -23.74 10.37
N VAL A 2 -1.58 -22.45 10.29
CA VAL A 2 -2.07 -21.76 9.09
C VAL A 2 -0.89 -20.99 8.48
N THR A 3 -0.77 -21.03 7.16
CA THR A 3 0.33 -20.40 6.41
C THR A 3 -0.23 -19.36 5.43
N GLY A 4 0.35 -18.18 5.43
CA GLY A 4 0.03 -17.11 4.51
C GLY A 4 1.27 -16.49 3.91
N ALA A 5 1.11 -15.83 2.77
CA ALA A 5 2.18 -15.05 2.16
C ALA A 5 1.65 -13.88 1.33
N GLY A 6 2.48 -12.89 1.12
CA GLY A 6 2.13 -11.79 0.21
C GLY A 6 2.71 -10.45 0.60
N ALA A 7 1.85 -9.45 0.57
CA ALA A 7 2.17 -8.05 0.68
C ALA A 7 3.12 -7.71 1.84
N THR A 8 4.13 -6.89 1.55
CA THR A 8 5.02 -6.30 2.58
C THR A 8 4.39 -5.06 3.22
N PHE A 9 3.45 -4.42 2.54
CA PHE A 9 2.74 -3.24 3.00
C PHE A 9 2.12 -3.43 4.40
N PRO A 10 1.27 -4.46 4.67
CA PRO A 10 0.69 -4.69 5.99
C PRO A 10 1.55 -5.55 6.92
N ALA A 11 2.74 -6.00 6.52
CA ALA A 11 3.50 -6.98 7.27
C ALA A 11 3.78 -6.59 8.75
N PRO A 12 4.11 -5.33 9.10
CA PRO A 12 4.26 -4.93 10.50
C PRO A 12 2.97 -5.08 11.30
N LEU A 13 1.81 -4.74 10.71
CA LEU A 13 0.51 -4.90 11.35
C LEU A 13 0.14 -6.39 11.50
N TYR A 14 0.35 -7.18 10.44
CA TYR A 14 0.02 -8.61 10.48
C TYR A 14 0.88 -9.35 11.50
N THR A 15 2.16 -9.02 11.62
CA THR A 15 3.02 -9.57 12.67
C THR A 15 2.45 -9.29 14.06
N LYS A 16 2.05 -8.04 14.33
CA LYS A 16 1.44 -7.66 15.61
C LYS A 16 0.12 -8.40 15.87
N TRP A 17 -0.73 -8.53 14.85
CA TRP A 17 -2.01 -9.23 14.96
C TRP A 17 -1.82 -10.73 15.18
N PHE A 18 -0.93 -11.39 14.43
CA PHE A 18 -0.68 -12.83 14.60
C PHE A 18 -0.09 -13.17 15.96
N ASP A 19 0.79 -12.32 16.49
CA ASP A 19 1.33 -12.47 17.84
C ASP A 19 0.24 -12.29 18.92
N ALA A 20 -0.63 -11.29 18.76
CA ALA A 20 -1.73 -11.04 19.70
C ALA A 20 -2.76 -12.18 19.65
N TYR A 21 -3.14 -12.60 18.45
CA TYR A 21 -4.08 -13.70 18.23
C TYR A 21 -3.56 -15.03 18.79
N ALA A 22 -2.26 -15.31 18.60
CA ALA A 22 -1.64 -16.50 19.16
C ALA A 22 -1.58 -16.52 20.70
N LYS A 23 -1.37 -15.36 21.32
CA LYS A 23 -1.42 -15.22 22.78
C LYS A 23 -2.81 -15.44 23.36
N GLU A 24 -3.85 -15.02 22.63
CA GLU A 24 -5.24 -15.11 23.06
C GLU A 24 -5.83 -16.50 22.80
N THR A 25 -5.52 -17.12 21.66
CA THR A 25 -6.18 -18.35 21.20
C THR A 25 -5.30 -19.59 21.18
N GLY A 26 -3.98 -19.42 21.28
CA GLY A 26 -3.00 -20.50 21.07
C GLY A 26 -2.76 -20.85 19.59
N VAL A 27 -3.48 -20.23 18.65
CA VAL A 27 -3.37 -20.51 17.22
C VAL A 27 -2.21 -19.71 16.62
N ARG A 28 -1.26 -20.41 15.99
CA ARG A 28 -0.13 -19.80 15.30
C ARG A 28 -0.39 -19.66 13.80
N ILE A 29 -0.19 -18.45 13.29
CA ILE A 29 -0.24 -18.13 11.87
C ILE A 29 1.19 -17.78 11.43
N ASN A 30 1.68 -18.47 10.40
CA ASN A 30 2.96 -18.19 9.77
C ASN A 30 2.73 -17.34 8.52
N TYR A 31 3.39 -16.18 8.43
CA TYR A 31 3.26 -15.27 7.31
C TYR A 31 4.60 -14.94 6.66
N GLN A 32 4.67 -15.07 5.35
CA GLN A 32 5.85 -14.74 4.56
C GLN A 32 5.63 -13.42 3.78
N SER A 33 6.35 -12.39 4.18
CA SER A 33 6.34 -11.06 3.53
C SER A 33 7.20 -11.09 2.27
N ILE A 34 6.61 -11.49 1.13
CA ILE A 34 7.30 -11.74 -0.15
C ILE A 34 6.81 -10.86 -1.31
N GLY A 35 5.93 -9.89 -1.02
CA GLY A 35 5.27 -9.05 -1.99
C GLY A 35 3.97 -9.63 -2.52
N SER A 36 3.04 -8.75 -2.92
CA SER A 36 1.69 -9.12 -3.38
C SER A 36 1.70 -10.09 -4.55
N GLY A 37 2.59 -9.88 -5.52
CA GLY A 37 2.70 -10.79 -6.68
C GLY A 37 3.09 -12.22 -6.28
N GLY A 38 4.01 -12.36 -5.32
CA GLY A 38 4.39 -13.66 -4.76
C GLY A 38 3.24 -14.33 -4.01
N GLY A 39 2.52 -13.55 -3.19
CA GLY A 39 1.35 -14.01 -2.45
C GLY A 39 0.21 -14.48 -3.35
N ILE A 40 -0.16 -13.68 -4.35
CA ILE A 40 -1.19 -14.03 -5.33
C ILE A 40 -0.80 -15.33 -6.06
N ARG A 41 0.44 -15.43 -6.53
CA ARG A 41 0.91 -16.64 -7.23
C ARG A 41 0.79 -17.89 -6.35
N GLN A 42 1.33 -17.86 -5.13
CA GLN A 42 1.25 -19.00 -4.21
C GLN A 42 -0.20 -19.33 -3.83
N PHE A 43 -1.06 -18.33 -3.70
CA PHE A 43 -2.48 -18.54 -3.43
C PHE A 43 -3.18 -19.23 -4.61
N VAL A 44 -2.91 -18.82 -5.85
CA VAL A 44 -3.43 -19.45 -7.06
C VAL A 44 -2.94 -20.90 -7.20
N GLU A 45 -1.66 -21.14 -6.94
CA GLU A 45 -1.03 -22.47 -6.94
C GLU A 45 -1.49 -23.39 -5.80
N GLY A 46 -2.16 -22.83 -4.76
CA GLY A 46 -2.65 -23.60 -3.61
C GLY A 46 -1.57 -24.03 -2.63
N THR A 47 -0.43 -23.36 -2.63
CA THR A 47 0.72 -23.68 -1.74
C THR A 47 0.66 -22.97 -0.38
N ILE A 48 -0.28 -22.03 -0.22
CA ILE A 48 -0.58 -21.32 1.01
C ILE A 48 -2.09 -21.31 1.29
N ASP A 49 -2.44 -21.11 2.55
CA ASP A 49 -3.82 -21.15 3.02
C ASP A 49 -4.56 -19.84 2.76
N PHE A 50 -3.86 -18.71 2.88
CA PHE A 50 -4.38 -17.38 2.51
C PHE A 50 -3.28 -16.54 1.87
N GLY A 51 -3.69 -15.65 0.96
CA GLY A 51 -2.80 -14.65 0.37
C GLY A 51 -2.97 -13.29 1.03
N ALA A 52 -2.02 -12.37 0.80
CA ALA A 52 -2.18 -10.96 1.12
C ALA A 52 -1.70 -10.07 -0.02
N THR A 53 -2.46 -9.02 -0.30
CA THR A 53 -2.19 -8.11 -1.42
C THR A 53 -2.68 -6.69 -1.14
N ASP A 54 -1.99 -5.70 -1.72
CA ASP A 54 -2.43 -4.30 -1.75
C ASP A 54 -2.79 -3.86 -3.18
N GLY A 55 -2.60 -4.75 -4.17
CA GLY A 55 -3.17 -4.67 -5.51
C GLY A 55 -4.13 -5.83 -5.70
N PRO A 56 -5.42 -5.59 -5.98
CA PRO A 56 -6.38 -6.67 -6.13
C PRO A 56 -6.00 -7.63 -7.25
N MET A 57 -6.42 -8.89 -7.14
CA MET A 57 -6.26 -9.87 -8.22
C MET A 57 -6.95 -9.39 -9.49
N THR A 58 -6.32 -9.66 -10.64
CA THR A 58 -6.95 -9.42 -11.95
C THR A 58 -8.05 -10.44 -12.23
N ASP A 59 -8.91 -10.13 -13.18
CA ASP A 59 -9.99 -11.06 -13.58
C ASP A 59 -9.43 -12.38 -14.14
N GLU A 60 -8.28 -12.34 -14.81
CA GLU A 60 -7.58 -13.54 -15.31
C GLU A 60 -7.07 -14.40 -14.15
N GLN A 61 -6.50 -13.79 -13.10
CA GLN A 61 -6.03 -14.50 -11.92
C GLN A 61 -7.20 -15.13 -11.15
N ILE A 62 -8.33 -14.43 -11.06
CA ILE A 62 -9.56 -14.94 -10.43
C ILE A 62 -10.15 -16.10 -11.27
N ALA A 63 -10.16 -15.96 -12.58
CA ALA A 63 -10.63 -17.01 -13.49
C ALA A 63 -9.79 -18.29 -13.38
N ALA A 64 -8.48 -18.18 -13.20
CA ALA A 64 -7.55 -19.32 -13.04
C ALA A 64 -7.93 -20.22 -11.83
N ILE A 65 -8.58 -19.68 -10.82
CA ILE A 65 -9.09 -20.42 -9.65
C ILE A 65 -10.63 -20.52 -9.63
N LYS A 66 -11.26 -20.40 -10.80
CA LYS A 66 -12.72 -20.52 -11.00
C LYS A 66 -13.53 -19.60 -10.06
N GLY A 67 -13.03 -18.41 -9.77
CA GLY A 67 -13.67 -17.43 -8.88
C GLY A 67 -13.67 -17.82 -7.40
N ASN A 68 -12.91 -18.85 -6.99
CA ASN A 68 -12.84 -19.31 -5.60
C ASN A 68 -11.94 -18.42 -4.73
N VAL A 69 -12.20 -17.11 -4.73
CA VAL A 69 -11.49 -16.14 -3.90
C VAL A 69 -12.43 -15.07 -3.40
N GLN A 70 -12.17 -14.61 -2.19
CA GLN A 70 -12.75 -13.39 -1.62
C GLN A 70 -11.63 -12.46 -1.16
N HIS A 71 -11.72 -11.19 -1.55
CA HIS A 71 -10.86 -10.12 -1.05
C HIS A 71 -11.45 -9.61 0.26
N ILE A 72 -10.70 -9.71 1.36
CA ILE A 72 -11.12 -9.24 2.67
C ILE A 72 -10.29 -8.02 3.03
N PRO A 73 -10.84 -6.79 3.00
CA PRO A 73 -10.14 -5.61 3.50
C PRO A 73 -9.76 -5.81 4.97
N THR A 74 -8.55 -5.42 5.34
CA THR A 74 -8.04 -5.59 6.70
C THR A 74 -7.77 -4.27 7.40
N ALA A 75 -7.17 -3.34 6.69
CA ALA A 75 -6.85 -1.98 7.13
C ALA A 75 -6.66 -1.07 5.92
N LEU A 76 -6.41 0.20 6.19
CA LEU A 76 -6.03 1.18 5.18
C LEU A 76 -4.63 1.71 5.49
N GLY A 77 -3.87 2.03 4.44
CA GLY A 77 -2.56 2.63 4.59
C GLY A 77 -2.28 3.69 3.52
N ALA A 78 -1.17 4.39 3.70
CA ALA A 78 -0.66 5.38 2.78
C ALA A 78 0.62 4.89 2.11
N VAL A 79 0.74 5.09 0.81
CA VAL A 79 2.05 5.05 0.16
C VAL A 79 2.68 6.43 0.33
N SER A 80 3.71 6.49 1.17
CA SER A 80 4.50 7.69 1.41
C SER A 80 5.55 7.85 0.32
N VAL A 81 5.66 9.05 -0.25
CA VAL A 81 6.81 9.46 -1.05
C VAL A 81 7.90 9.89 -0.06
N THR A 82 8.99 9.14 -0.05
CA THR A 82 10.11 9.34 0.87
C THR A 82 11.39 9.67 0.10
N TYR A 83 12.30 10.39 0.74
CA TYR A 83 13.53 10.85 0.10
C TYR A 83 14.67 10.96 1.09
N ASN A 84 15.90 11.05 0.57
CA ASN A 84 17.10 11.23 1.38
C ASN A 84 17.90 12.45 0.89
N LEU A 85 17.65 13.59 1.51
CA LEU A 85 18.40 14.84 1.32
C LEU A 85 18.98 15.27 2.66
N PRO A 86 20.24 14.94 2.97
CA PRO A 86 20.83 15.22 4.29
C PRO A 86 20.79 16.70 4.67
N SER A 87 20.97 17.61 3.70
CA SER A 87 20.89 19.06 3.90
C SER A 87 19.48 19.55 4.24
N LEU A 88 18.44 18.75 3.97
CA LEU A 88 17.03 19.08 4.15
C LEU A 88 16.30 18.07 5.06
N SER A 89 17.02 17.35 5.91
CA SER A 89 16.48 16.23 6.71
C SER A 89 15.33 16.60 7.66
N LYS A 90 15.14 17.88 7.95
CA LYS A 90 14.05 18.41 8.79
C LYS A 90 12.98 19.15 8.00
N ILE A 91 13.08 19.17 6.68
CA ILE A 91 12.17 19.91 5.81
C ILE A 91 11.28 18.90 5.08
N GLU A 92 9.97 19.07 5.23
CA GLU A 92 8.99 18.28 4.49
C GLU A 92 8.75 18.92 3.12
N LEU A 93 9.23 18.24 2.08
CA LEU A 93 9.02 18.67 0.71
C LEU A 93 7.57 18.39 0.26
N THR A 94 7.14 19.22 -0.68
CA THR A 94 5.82 19.14 -1.32
C THR A 94 5.97 18.71 -2.77
N PHE A 95 5.12 17.78 -3.20
CA PHE A 95 4.98 17.40 -4.60
C PHE A 95 3.52 17.42 -5.04
N ASP A 96 3.31 17.47 -6.35
CA ASP A 96 2.05 17.13 -7.00
C ASP A 96 2.21 15.88 -7.86
N GLY A 97 1.09 15.30 -8.28
CA GLY A 97 1.10 14.04 -9.01
C GLY A 97 1.79 14.13 -10.38
N GLY A 98 1.64 15.26 -11.08
CA GLY A 98 2.29 15.47 -12.37
C GLY A 98 3.81 15.57 -12.25
N LEU A 99 4.30 16.24 -11.20
CA LEU A 99 5.73 16.33 -10.92
C LEU A 99 6.31 14.96 -10.53
N LEU A 100 5.61 14.20 -9.68
CA LEU A 100 6.02 12.84 -9.31
C LEU A 100 6.11 11.95 -10.55
N ALA A 101 5.10 11.97 -11.41
CA ALA A 101 5.15 11.21 -12.65
C ALA A 101 6.36 11.57 -13.52
N ASP A 102 6.67 12.86 -13.67
CA ASP A 102 7.83 13.28 -14.46
C ASP A 102 9.19 12.95 -13.81
N ILE A 103 9.28 12.91 -12.49
CA ILE A 103 10.46 12.41 -11.78
C ILE A 103 10.65 10.91 -12.09
N PHE A 104 9.63 10.10 -11.92
CA PHE A 104 9.72 8.65 -12.15
C PHE A 104 9.78 8.26 -13.64
N LEU A 105 9.42 9.16 -14.56
CA LEU A 105 9.67 9.04 -16.00
C LEU A 105 11.09 9.49 -16.41
N GLY A 106 11.89 10.03 -15.49
CA GLY A 106 13.22 10.56 -15.80
C GLY A 106 13.23 11.89 -16.54
N ARG A 107 12.13 12.65 -16.52
CA ARG A 107 12.01 13.97 -17.15
C ARG A 107 12.47 15.10 -16.24
N VAL A 108 12.34 14.93 -14.95
CA VAL A 108 12.86 15.81 -13.90
C VAL A 108 13.93 15.02 -13.14
N THR A 109 15.18 15.40 -13.34
CA THR A 109 16.37 14.62 -12.91
C THR A 109 17.21 15.31 -11.85
N ARG A 110 16.85 16.54 -11.45
CA ARG A 110 17.63 17.32 -10.47
C ARG A 110 16.72 17.90 -9.39
N TRP A 111 17.20 17.87 -8.14
CA TRP A 111 16.46 18.37 -7.00
C TRP A 111 16.16 19.88 -7.08
N ASN A 112 17.07 20.69 -7.61
CA ASN A 112 16.88 22.13 -7.81
C ASN A 112 16.08 22.49 -9.07
N HIS A 113 15.39 21.53 -9.70
CA HIS A 113 14.55 21.80 -10.86
C HIS A 113 13.45 22.82 -10.52
N GLY A 114 13.18 23.76 -11.43
CA GLY A 114 12.25 24.87 -11.20
C GLY A 114 10.84 24.45 -10.74
N ARG A 115 10.32 23.31 -11.20
CA ARG A 115 9.01 22.78 -10.75
C ARG A 115 9.03 22.30 -9.31
N ILE A 116 10.14 21.72 -8.83
CA ILE A 116 10.29 21.34 -7.41
C ILE A 116 10.39 22.62 -6.57
N ALA A 117 11.20 23.59 -7.00
CA ALA A 117 11.34 24.87 -6.32
C ALA A 117 10.03 25.65 -6.21
N ALA A 118 9.22 25.66 -7.27
CA ALA A 118 7.93 26.33 -7.27
C ALA A 118 6.92 25.76 -6.24
N LEU A 119 6.99 24.46 -5.94
CA LEU A 119 6.17 23.80 -4.91
C LEU A 119 6.77 23.93 -3.49
N ASN A 120 8.04 24.34 -3.38
CA ASN A 120 8.78 24.45 -2.13
C ASN A 120 9.44 25.83 -1.98
N PRO A 121 8.65 26.91 -1.96
CA PRO A 121 9.21 28.26 -1.91
C PRO A 121 10.03 28.46 -0.63
N GLY A 122 11.19 29.10 -0.77
CA GLY A 122 12.10 29.38 0.35
C GLY A 122 12.98 28.20 0.78
N VAL A 123 12.83 27.01 0.16
CA VAL A 123 13.72 25.87 0.43
C VAL A 123 14.94 25.94 -0.47
N ALA A 124 16.14 25.91 0.11
CA ALA A 124 17.40 25.85 -0.62
C ALA A 124 17.65 24.43 -1.15
N LEU A 125 17.03 24.09 -2.27
CA LEU A 125 17.13 22.77 -2.90
C LEU A 125 18.56 22.55 -3.44
N PRO A 126 19.21 21.37 -3.18
CA PRO A 126 20.56 21.11 -3.64
C PRO A 126 20.61 20.91 -5.15
N ALA A 127 21.74 21.30 -5.77
CA ALA A 127 22.02 21.06 -7.18
C ALA A 127 22.54 19.61 -7.39
N GLU A 128 21.80 18.63 -6.93
CA GLU A 128 22.10 17.20 -7.00
C GLU A 128 21.16 16.47 -7.94
N ASP A 129 21.59 15.35 -8.49
CA ASP A 129 20.76 14.48 -9.31
C ASP A 129 19.78 13.69 -8.43
N ILE A 130 18.59 13.40 -8.98
CA ILE A 130 17.58 12.58 -8.33
C ILE A 130 17.86 11.11 -8.65
N ILE A 131 18.05 10.30 -7.62
CA ILE A 131 18.13 8.84 -7.73
C ILE A 131 16.78 8.24 -7.42
N VAL A 132 16.06 7.75 -8.43
CA VAL A 132 14.76 7.08 -8.22
C VAL A 132 14.99 5.70 -7.67
N VAL A 133 14.20 5.32 -6.64
CA VAL A 133 14.19 3.98 -6.06
C VAL A 133 12.77 3.41 -6.15
N HIS A 134 12.66 2.22 -6.71
CA HIS A 134 11.39 1.54 -6.92
C HIS A 134 11.43 0.08 -6.45
N ARG A 135 10.30 -0.61 -6.48
CA ARG A 135 10.22 -2.03 -6.15
C ARG A 135 10.77 -2.90 -7.28
N SER A 136 11.49 -3.96 -6.91
CA SER A 136 12.03 -4.96 -7.85
C SER A 136 11.24 -6.27 -7.85
N ASP A 137 10.25 -6.42 -6.95
CA ASP A 137 9.36 -7.56 -6.82
C ASP A 137 7.93 -7.20 -7.25
N GLY A 138 7.07 -8.21 -7.40
CA GLY A 138 5.63 -8.00 -7.61
C GLY A 138 4.98 -7.40 -6.36
N SER A 139 4.62 -6.11 -6.41
CA SER A 139 4.33 -5.27 -5.26
C SER A 139 2.96 -4.62 -5.34
N GLY A 140 2.14 -4.79 -4.30
CA GLY A 140 0.91 -4.03 -4.16
C GLY A 140 1.16 -2.55 -3.89
N THR A 141 2.23 -2.19 -3.17
CA THR A 141 2.66 -0.79 -3.00
C THR A 141 2.96 -0.14 -4.35
N THR A 142 3.61 -0.88 -5.27
CA THR A 142 3.80 -0.45 -6.65
C THR A 142 2.47 -0.28 -7.37
N PHE A 143 1.53 -1.23 -7.21
CA PHE A 143 0.21 -1.10 -7.82
C PHE A 143 -0.48 0.19 -7.39
N ILE A 144 -0.53 0.49 -6.09
CA ILE A 144 -1.15 1.70 -5.54
C ILE A 144 -0.47 2.96 -6.10
N PHE A 145 0.86 2.99 -6.09
CA PHE A 145 1.63 4.13 -6.57
C PHE A 145 1.42 4.37 -8.07
N THR A 146 1.48 3.32 -8.88
CA THR A 146 1.31 3.42 -10.34
C THR A 146 -0.14 3.65 -10.75
N ASP A 147 -1.13 3.18 -9.97
CA ASP A 147 -2.53 3.53 -10.14
C ASP A 147 -2.76 5.04 -9.92
N TYR A 148 -2.16 5.61 -8.87
CA TYR A 148 -2.20 7.05 -8.64
C TYR A 148 -1.55 7.82 -9.80
N LEU A 149 -0.32 7.47 -10.19
CA LEU A 149 0.38 8.14 -11.29
C LEU A 149 -0.38 8.05 -12.60
N SER A 150 -1.04 6.93 -12.87
CA SER A 150 -1.87 6.75 -14.07
C SER A 150 -3.11 7.65 -14.07
N LYS A 151 -3.67 7.96 -12.90
CA LYS A 151 -4.83 8.86 -12.77
C LYS A 151 -4.46 10.34 -12.93
N VAL A 152 -3.22 10.72 -12.62
CA VAL A 152 -2.79 12.12 -12.60
C VAL A 152 -1.86 12.50 -13.75
N SER A 153 -1.41 11.54 -14.55
CA SER A 153 -0.51 11.76 -15.69
C SER A 153 -0.86 10.84 -16.87
N THR A 154 -1.34 11.43 -17.95
CA THR A 154 -1.57 10.70 -19.22
C THR A 154 -0.28 10.14 -19.81
N ALA A 155 0.84 10.85 -19.64
CA ALA A 155 2.15 10.38 -20.08
C ALA A 155 2.57 9.11 -19.32
N TRP A 156 2.36 9.06 -18.00
CA TRP A 156 2.61 7.85 -17.23
C TRP A 156 1.69 6.72 -17.66
N SER A 157 0.38 6.98 -17.72
CA SER A 157 -0.61 5.99 -18.09
C SER A 157 -0.34 5.33 -19.44
N SER A 158 0.11 6.13 -20.44
CA SER A 158 0.40 5.62 -21.78
C SER A 158 1.74 4.89 -21.93
N GLN A 159 2.78 5.29 -21.14
CA GLN A 159 4.13 4.76 -21.27
C GLN A 159 4.42 3.59 -20.32
N VAL A 160 3.85 3.62 -19.12
CA VAL A 160 4.15 2.67 -18.04
C VAL A 160 2.90 1.93 -17.59
N GLY A 161 1.80 2.67 -17.35
CA GLY A 161 0.55 2.11 -16.86
C GLY A 161 0.59 1.79 -15.36
N ARG A 162 -0.29 0.85 -14.95
CA ARG A 162 -0.45 0.40 -13.56
C ARG A 162 -0.43 -1.12 -13.46
N ALA A 163 0.38 -1.65 -12.56
CA ALA A 163 0.43 -3.07 -12.23
C ALA A 163 1.21 -3.29 -10.94
N THR A 164 1.20 -4.52 -10.43
CA THR A 164 2.09 -4.93 -9.32
C THR A 164 3.55 -4.99 -9.73
N SER A 165 3.84 -5.05 -11.04
CA SER A 165 5.17 -4.97 -11.64
C SER A 165 5.06 -4.24 -12.96
N VAL A 166 5.87 -3.20 -13.17
CA VAL A 166 5.91 -2.38 -14.38
C VAL A 166 7.33 -2.29 -14.92
N ASN A 167 7.47 -1.90 -16.19
CA ASN A 167 8.77 -1.58 -16.76
C ASN A 167 9.17 -0.16 -16.32
N TRP A 168 9.97 -0.08 -15.28
CA TRP A 168 10.44 1.20 -14.78
C TRP A 168 11.36 1.88 -15.77
N PRO A 169 11.10 3.16 -16.14
CA PRO A 169 11.95 3.89 -17.10
C PRO A 169 13.36 4.12 -16.56
N ILE A 170 13.49 4.38 -15.26
CA ILE A 170 14.75 4.67 -14.56
C ILE A 170 14.68 4.15 -13.13
N GLY A 171 15.81 4.11 -12.47
CA GLY A 171 15.90 3.91 -11.02
C GLY A 171 16.57 2.62 -10.60
N LEU A 172 16.66 2.46 -9.29
CA LEU A 172 17.25 1.31 -8.62
C LEU A 172 16.14 0.49 -7.98
N GLY A 173 16.24 -0.84 -8.08
CA GLY A 173 15.26 -1.76 -7.51
C GLY A 173 15.58 -2.16 -6.08
N GLY A 174 14.57 -2.05 -5.19
CA GLY A 174 14.61 -2.60 -3.82
C GLY A 174 13.53 -3.67 -3.63
N LYS A 175 13.89 -4.81 -3.03
CA LYS A 175 12.93 -5.89 -2.74
C LYS A 175 12.14 -5.57 -1.48
N GLY A 176 10.81 -5.59 -1.58
CA GLY A 176 9.91 -5.26 -0.47
C GLY A 176 9.92 -3.77 -0.11
N ASN A 177 9.04 -3.37 0.80
CA ASN A 177 9.09 -2.03 1.40
C ASN A 177 10.42 -1.83 2.16
N GLU A 178 10.92 -2.87 2.79
CA GLU A 178 12.20 -2.90 3.51
C GLU A 178 13.37 -2.54 2.59
N GLY A 179 13.45 -3.19 1.42
CA GLY A 179 14.54 -2.99 0.47
C GLY A 179 14.52 -1.58 -0.13
N VAL A 180 13.35 -1.04 -0.47
CA VAL A 180 13.22 0.36 -0.94
C VAL A 180 13.63 1.33 0.17
N THR A 181 13.13 1.14 1.40
CA THR A 181 13.48 1.97 2.56
C THR A 181 14.98 1.99 2.79
N GLN A 182 15.61 0.82 2.78
CA GLN A 182 17.05 0.70 2.99
C GLN A 182 17.85 1.37 1.88
N GLN A 183 17.44 1.19 0.62
CA GLN A 183 18.09 1.82 -0.53
C GLN A 183 17.99 3.34 -0.46
N VAL A 184 16.82 3.90 -0.12
CA VAL A 184 16.65 5.34 0.05
C VAL A 184 17.52 5.85 1.20
N LYS A 185 17.53 5.16 2.34
CA LYS A 185 18.31 5.54 3.52
C LYS A 185 19.81 5.59 3.25
N GLN A 186 20.32 4.69 2.41
CA GLN A 186 21.73 4.58 2.08
C GLN A 186 22.19 5.46 0.91
N SER A 187 21.26 6.02 0.14
CA SER A 187 21.56 6.77 -1.10
C SER A 187 21.16 8.24 -0.95
N PRO A 188 22.07 9.15 -0.55
CA PRO A 188 21.81 10.59 -0.62
C PRO A 188 21.37 11.01 -2.03
N GLY A 189 20.43 11.96 -2.11
CA GLY A 189 19.82 12.37 -3.38
C GLY A 189 18.71 11.48 -3.90
N SER A 190 18.32 10.41 -3.18
CA SER A 190 17.30 9.49 -3.63
C SER A 190 15.88 9.91 -3.25
N ILE A 191 14.93 9.41 -4.06
CA ILE A 191 13.48 9.47 -3.84
C ILE A 191 12.88 8.09 -4.11
N GLY A 192 11.94 7.65 -3.28
CA GLY A 192 11.23 6.39 -3.44
C GLY A 192 9.82 6.46 -2.88
N TYR A 193 9.14 5.32 -2.87
CA TYR A 193 7.80 5.17 -2.31
C TYR A 193 7.74 3.89 -1.46
N VAL A 194 7.17 4.02 -0.28
CA VAL A 194 7.00 2.93 0.68
C VAL A 194 5.68 3.09 1.45
N GLU A 195 5.20 2.04 2.09
CA GLU A 195 4.15 2.21 3.08
C GLU A 195 4.66 3.10 4.24
N LEU A 196 3.78 3.93 4.79
CA LEU A 196 4.11 5.01 5.72
C LEU A 196 4.93 4.56 6.93
N ILE A 197 4.58 3.42 7.56
CA ILE A 197 5.29 2.93 8.75
C ILE A 197 6.77 2.66 8.48
N TYR A 198 7.12 2.24 7.26
CA TYR A 198 8.52 2.00 6.90
C TYR A 198 9.34 3.29 6.83
N ALA A 199 8.75 4.38 6.35
CA ALA A 199 9.40 5.69 6.37
C ALA A 199 9.55 6.18 7.83
N LEU A 200 8.48 6.15 8.61
CA LEU A 200 8.47 6.62 10.00
C LEU A 200 9.43 5.83 10.89
N SER A 201 9.39 4.51 10.84
CA SER A 201 10.25 3.63 11.66
C SER A 201 11.73 3.75 11.32
N ASN A 202 12.07 4.29 10.14
CA ASN A 202 13.45 4.47 9.70
C ASN A 202 13.92 5.92 9.73
N GLY A 203 13.08 6.84 10.23
CA GLY A 203 13.40 8.26 10.31
C GLY A 203 13.56 8.95 8.96
N LEU A 204 12.92 8.39 7.91
CA LEU A 204 12.88 9.02 6.59
C LEU A 204 11.73 10.03 6.51
N PRO A 205 11.92 11.17 5.84
CA PRO A 205 10.87 12.15 5.65
C PRO A 205 9.77 11.60 4.72
N SER A 206 8.54 12.04 4.97
CA SER A 206 7.38 11.79 4.14
C SER A 206 6.91 13.10 3.52
N ALA A 207 6.84 13.14 2.19
CA ALA A 207 6.43 14.34 1.48
C ALA A 207 4.94 14.66 1.67
N LYS A 208 4.59 15.96 1.64
CA LYS A 208 3.23 16.42 1.44
C LYS A 208 2.85 16.30 -0.03
N LEU A 209 1.64 15.90 -0.31
CA LEU A 209 1.14 15.81 -1.67
C LEU A 209 -0.04 16.75 -1.88
N ARG A 210 -0.05 17.42 -3.04
CA ARG A 210 -1.21 18.16 -3.51
C ARG A 210 -2.27 17.17 -4.00
N ASN A 211 -3.43 17.17 -3.35
CA ASN A 211 -4.54 16.29 -3.71
C ASN A 211 -5.41 16.85 -4.84
N SER A 212 -6.44 16.11 -5.25
CA SER A 212 -7.37 16.48 -6.33
C SER A 212 -8.17 17.78 -6.03
N ALA A 213 -8.30 18.16 -4.76
CA ALA A 213 -8.92 19.42 -4.34
C ALA A 213 -7.90 20.60 -4.30
N GLY A 214 -6.64 20.39 -4.71
CA GLY A 214 -5.59 21.40 -4.69
C GLY A 214 -4.96 21.66 -3.31
N VAL A 215 -5.32 20.87 -2.30
CA VAL A 215 -4.84 21.02 -0.91
C VAL A 215 -3.59 20.17 -0.69
N LEU A 216 -2.65 20.70 0.10
CA LEU A 216 -1.46 19.96 0.52
C LEU A 216 -1.80 19.08 1.72
N VAL A 217 -1.63 17.78 1.57
CA VAL A 217 -2.02 16.78 2.57
C VAL A 217 -0.83 15.89 2.93
N GLN A 218 -0.64 15.66 4.23
CA GLN A 218 0.31 14.67 4.76
C GLN A 218 -0.33 13.28 4.83
N PRO A 219 0.47 12.19 4.71
CA PRO A 219 -0.01 10.85 5.01
C PRO A 219 -0.21 10.69 6.53
N THR A 220 -1.46 10.67 6.95
CA THR A 220 -1.87 10.49 8.35
C THR A 220 -3.07 9.57 8.42
N LEU A 221 -3.35 9.00 9.60
CA LEU A 221 -4.57 8.20 9.82
C LEU A 221 -5.82 8.94 9.35
N LYS A 222 -5.94 10.24 9.69
CA LYS A 222 -7.08 11.08 9.33
C LYS A 222 -7.20 11.24 7.83
N SER A 223 -6.11 11.53 7.12
CA SER A 223 -6.15 11.79 5.68
C SER A 223 -6.35 10.51 4.85
N VAL A 224 -5.88 9.37 5.34
CA VAL A 224 -6.15 8.05 4.76
C VAL A 224 -7.63 7.66 4.97
N ALA A 225 -8.15 7.85 6.18
CA ALA A 225 -9.57 7.61 6.46
C ALA A 225 -10.48 8.52 5.63
N ALA A 226 -10.09 9.78 5.42
CA ALA A 226 -10.83 10.71 4.55
C ALA A 226 -10.87 10.22 3.10
N ALA A 227 -9.79 9.65 2.58
CA ALA A 227 -9.77 9.06 1.24
C ALA A 227 -10.72 7.86 1.12
N ALA A 228 -10.85 7.06 2.17
CA ALA A 228 -11.74 5.91 2.19
C ALA A 228 -13.22 6.27 2.39
N ALA A 229 -13.52 7.41 3.01
CA ALA A 229 -14.90 7.82 3.31
C ALA A 229 -15.76 8.03 2.05
N GLY A 230 -15.13 8.31 0.89
CA GLY A 230 -15.79 8.45 -0.40
C GLY A 230 -15.78 7.19 -1.27
N ALA A 231 -15.31 6.05 -0.73
CA ALA A 231 -15.26 4.80 -1.48
C ALA A 231 -16.67 4.28 -1.77
N ASP A 232 -16.95 4.03 -3.05
CA ASP A 232 -18.20 3.36 -3.45
C ASP A 232 -18.04 1.85 -3.25
N LEU A 233 -18.73 1.32 -2.26
CA LEU A 233 -18.74 -0.10 -1.90
C LEU A 233 -20.19 -0.61 -1.95
N PRO A 234 -20.70 -1.00 -3.12
CA PRO A 234 -22.06 -1.52 -3.22
C PRO A 234 -22.21 -2.84 -2.44
N PRO A 235 -23.44 -3.23 -2.04
CA PRO A 235 -23.68 -4.41 -1.22
C PRO A 235 -23.16 -5.73 -1.80
N ASP A 236 -23.00 -5.81 -3.12
CA ASP A 236 -22.45 -6.95 -3.85
C ASP A 236 -20.97 -6.82 -4.21
N THR A 237 -20.30 -5.81 -3.66
CA THR A 237 -18.87 -5.56 -3.92
C THR A 237 -18.00 -6.78 -3.64
N ASP A 238 -16.96 -6.97 -4.44
CA ASP A 238 -15.86 -7.88 -4.17
C ASP A 238 -14.68 -7.19 -3.46
N PHE A 239 -14.90 -5.95 -3.00
CA PHE A 239 -13.92 -5.07 -2.31
C PHE A 239 -12.69 -4.67 -3.15
N ARG A 240 -12.64 -4.97 -4.43
CA ARG A 240 -11.56 -4.54 -5.33
C ARG A 240 -11.75 -3.09 -5.78
N VAL A 241 -11.66 -2.18 -4.83
CA VAL A 241 -11.86 -0.74 -5.06
C VAL A 241 -10.55 0.03 -4.93
N SER A 242 -10.35 1.02 -5.81
CA SER A 242 -9.24 1.95 -5.70
C SER A 242 -9.72 3.26 -5.08
N ILE A 243 -9.00 3.71 -4.05
CA ILE A 243 -9.20 5.00 -3.39
C ILE A 243 -8.03 5.97 -3.62
N THR A 244 -7.14 5.66 -4.57
CA THR A 244 -6.10 6.61 -4.99
C THR A 244 -6.73 7.81 -5.69
N ASN A 245 -6.16 8.99 -5.45
CA ASN A 245 -6.67 10.27 -5.93
C ASN A 245 -8.14 10.53 -5.57
N ALA A 246 -8.59 10.00 -4.42
CA ALA A 246 -9.95 10.20 -3.94
C ALA A 246 -10.29 11.70 -3.81
N PRO A 247 -11.54 12.08 -4.09
CA PRO A 247 -11.99 13.46 -3.91
C PRO A 247 -12.00 13.84 -2.42
N GLY A 248 -12.01 15.13 -2.14
CA GLY A 248 -12.08 15.67 -0.77
C GLY A 248 -10.84 16.42 -0.35
N ARG A 249 -11.06 17.49 0.43
CA ARG A 249 -9.99 18.40 0.86
C ARG A 249 -8.95 17.74 1.76
N ASP A 250 -9.37 16.77 2.57
CA ASP A 250 -8.51 16.10 3.56
C ASP A 250 -7.97 14.76 3.06
N SER A 251 -8.33 14.30 1.86
CA SER A 251 -7.95 12.99 1.32
C SER A 251 -6.49 12.95 0.91
N TYR A 252 -5.71 12.00 1.48
CA TYR A 252 -4.35 11.75 1.02
C TYR A 252 -4.37 10.99 -0.32
N PRO A 253 -3.65 11.48 -1.35
CA PRO A 253 -3.84 10.98 -2.72
C PRO A 253 -3.43 9.53 -2.95
N ILE A 254 -2.47 9.01 -2.19
CA ILE A 254 -1.92 7.66 -2.40
C ILE A 254 -2.32 6.76 -1.23
N SER A 255 -3.64 6.65 -1.02
CA SER A 255 -4.26 5.79 -0.01
C SER A 255 -4.83 4.53 -0.63
N SER A 256 -4.81 3.43 0.11
CA SER A 256 -5.40 2.17 -0.32
C SER A 256 -5.87 1.31 0.85
N PHE A 257 -6.79 0.41 0.57
CA PHE A 257 -6.98 -0.79 1.36
C PHE A 257 -5.81 -1.76 1.18
N THR A 258 -5.66 -2.69 2.11
CA THR A 258 -4.91 -3.92 1.95
C THR A 258 -5.84 -5.10 2.25
N TRP A 259 -5.64 -6.22 1.57
CA TRP A 259 -6.58 -7.34 1.60
C TRP A 259 -5.91 -8.65 1.97
N LEU A 260 -6.63 -9.50 2.71
CA LEU A 260 -6.42 -10.93 2.67
C LEU A 260 -7.18 -11.54 1.49
N LEU A 261 -6.59 -12.56 0.89
CA LEU A 261 -7.21 -13.43 -0.11
C LEU A 261 -7.55 -14.76 0.58
N ILE A 262 -8.83 -15.06 0.69
CA ILE A 262 -9.31 -16.32 1.28
C ILE A 262 -10.13 -17.10 0.26
N ARG A 263 -10.18 -18.42 0.41
CA ARG A 263 -11.02 -19.27 -0.43
C ARG A 263 -12.47 -19.18 0.02
N LYS A 264 -13.40 -19.04 -0.93
CA LYS A 264 -14.84 -19.13 -0.66
C LYS A 264 -15.26 -20.56 -0.28
N GLN A 265 -14.56 -21.53 -0.89
CA GLN A 265 -14.73 -22.95 -0.62
C GLN A 265 -13.34 -23.55 -0.44
N ASP A 266 -13.04 -24.02 0.74
CA ASP A 266 -11.78 -24.68 1.08
C ASP A 266 -12.06 -26.16 1.39
N PRO A 267 -11.38 -27.11 0.76
CA PRO A 267 -11.54 -28.53 1.06
C PRO A 267 -11.12 -28.88 2.49
N ASP A 268 -10.20 -28.13 3.08
CA ASP A 268 -9.83 -28.26 4.50
C ASP A 268 -10.70 -27.35 5.38
N THR A 269 -11.85 -27.88 5.79
CA THR A 269 -12.84 -27.13 6.58
C THR A 269 -12.31 -26.66 7.95
N ALA A 270 -11.40 -27.39 8.56
CA ALA A 270 -10.79 -27.02 9.85
C ALA A 270 -9.88 -25.80 9.67
N ARG A 271 -9.11 -25.76 8.60
CA ARG A 271 -8.24 -24.65 8.25
C ARG A 271 -9.02 -23.43 7.84
N ALA A 272 -10.06 -23.59 7.00
CA ALA A 272 -10.98 -22.53 6.62
C ALA A 272 -11.60 -21.87 7.84
N ARG A 273 -12.06 -22.67 8.81
CA ARG A 273 -12.61 -22.17 10.07
C ARG A 273 -11.60 -21.32 10.83
N THR A 274 -10.38 -21.80 10.98
CA THR A 274 -9.30 -21.07 11.68
C THR A 274 -9.03 -19.71 11.02
N ILE A 275 -9.01 -19.65 9.67
CA ILE A 275 -8.84 -18.40 8.94
C ILE A 275 -10.01 -17.45 9.17
N LEU A 276 -11.24 -17.95 9.13
CA LEU A 276 -12.45 -17.14 9.38
C LEU A 276 -12.51 -16.63 10.83
N GLU A 277 -12.11 -17.45 11.80
CA GLU A 277 -12.01 -17.04 13.21
C GLU A 277 -10.99 -15.89 13.37
N PHE A 278 -9.83 -15.99 12.71
CA PHE A 278 -8.85 -14.88 12.67
C PHE A 278 -9.45 -13.65 11.97
N VAL A 279 -10.13 -13.79 10.84
CA VAL A 279 -10.79 -12.68 10.15
C VAL A 279 -11.83 -12.01 11.06
N HIS A 280 -12.65 -12.77 11.77
CA HIS A 280 -13.59 -12.21 12.74
C HIS A 280 -12.88 -11.46 13.86
N TRP A 281 -11.77 -12.01 14.38
CA TRP A 281 -10.98 -11.39 15.45
C TRP A 281 -10.35 -10.06 14.99
N MET A 282 -9.73 -10.02 13.80
CA MET A 282 -9.07 -8.81 13.31
C MET A 282 -10.06 -7.66 13.04
N LEU A 283 -11.34 -7.96 12.79
CA LEU A 283 -12.39 -6.95 12.60
C LEU A 283 -12.91 -6.38 13.91
N GLN A 284 -12.52 -6.93 15.06
CA GLN A 284 -12.94 -6.42 16.37
C GLN A 284 -12.24 -5.11 16.72
N PRO A 285 -12.88 -4.22 17.51
CA PRO A 285 -12.31 -2.94 17.88
C PRO A 285 -10.90 -2.99 18.51
N PRO A 286 -10.54 -4.00 19.36
CA PRO A 286 -9.19 -4.09 19.90
C PRO A 286 -8.13 -4.29 18.82
N ALA A 287 -8.37 -5.19 17.87
CA ALA A 287 -7.43 -5.46 16.76
C ALA A 287 -7.32 -4.25 15.81
N GLN A 288 -8.45 -3.59 15.49
CA GLN A 288 -8.44 -2.38 14.66
C GLN A 288 -7.73 -1.20 15.35
N ARG A 289 -7.75 -1.10 16.69
CA ARG A 289 -6.91 -0.11 17.40
C ARG A 289 -5.41 -0.39 17.26
N MET A 290 -5.00 -1.66 17.23
CA MET A 290 -3.59 -2.02 16.97
C MET A 290 -3.11 -1.53 15.60
N ALA A 291 -4.01 -1.43 14.61
CA ALA A 291 -3.69 -0.84 13.31
C ALA A 291 -3.34 0.64 13.46
N ALA A 292 -4.13 1.40 14.20
CA ALA A 292 -3.88 2.82 14.45
C ALA A 292 -2.53 3.08 15.16
N ASP A 293 -2.14 2.22 16.10
CA ASP A 293 -0.84 2.31 16.79
C ASP A 293 0.36 2.17 15.83
N LEU A 294 0.16 1.53 14.68
CA LEU A 294 1.16 1.33 13.63
C LEU A 294 0.92 2.22 12.41
N HIS A 295 0.18 3.30 12.57
CA HIS A 295 -0.14 4.26 11.50
C HIS A 295 -0.94 3.69 10.31
N TYR A 296 -1.61 2.54 10.46
CA TYR A 296 -2.64 2.08 9.54
C TYR A 296 -4.00 2.61 10.00
N ALA A 297 -4.78 3.18 9.10
CA ALA A 297 -6.12 3.61 9.46
C ALA A 297 -7.03 2.38 9.61
N PRO A 298 -7.77 2.28 10.73
CA PRO A 298 -8.77 1.25 10.92
C PRO A 298 -9.82 1.28 9.80
N LEU A 299 -10.41 0.14 9.52
CA LEU A 299 -11.54 0.07 8.59
C LEU A 299 -12.71 0.90 9.09
N PRO A 300 -13.39 1.67 8.23
CA PRO A 300 -14.65 2.32 8.57
C PRO A 300 -15.70 1.28 9.01
N VAL A 301 -16.53 1.63 10.00
CA VAL A 301 -17.55 0.74 10.53
C VAL A 301 -18.46 0.14 9.43
N PRO A 302 -18.96 0.93 8.45
CA PRO A 302 -19.76 0.37 7.36
C PRO A 302 -19.02 -0.69 6.53
N VAL A 303 -17.69 -0.55 6.36
CA VAL A 303 -16.86 -1.54 5.66
C VAL A 303 -16.77 -2.83 6.48
N ILE A 304 -16.54 -2.73 7.80
CA ILE A 304 -16.51 -3.89 8.70
C ILE A 304 -17.84 -4.65 8.63
N GLU A 305 -18.97 -3.96 8.74
CA GLU A 305 -20.30 -4.56 8.66
C GLU A 305 -20.55 -5.27 7.32
N LEU A 306 -20.09 -4.65 6.23
CA LEU A 306 -20.22 -5.21 4.89
C LEU A 306 -19.36 -6.46 4.73
N VAL A 307 -18.12 -6.44 5.24
CA VAL A 307 -17.24 -7.61 5.26
C VAL A 307 -17.88 -8.75 6.04
N GLN A 308 -18.36 -8.49 7.26
CA GLN A 308 -19.01 -9.52 8.12
C GLN A 308 -20.21 -10.18 7.44
N LYS A 309 -21.03 -9.40 6.69
CA LYS A 309 -22.15 -9.92 5.92
C LYS A 309 -21.74 -10.81 4.74
N ARG A 310 -20.54 -10.61 4.23
CA ARG A 310 -20.01 -11.26 3.02
C ARG A 310 -19.06 -12.42 3.31
N LEU A 311 -18.67 -12.64 4.56
CA LEU A 311 -17.82 -13.78 4.91
C LEU A 311 -18.50 -15.10 4.55
N PRO A 312 -17.73 -16.12 4.08
CA PRO A 312 -18.24 -17.47 3.89
C PRO A 312 -18.85 -18.01 5.19
N ARG A 313 -19.94 -18.78 5.06
CA ARG A 313 -20.61 -19.43 6.19
C ARG A 313 -19.97 -20.76 6.53
#